data_552e35ba184ad53f26b5d4fd4dc6590b
#
_entry.id   552e35ba184ad53f26b5d4fd4dc6590b
#
_cell.length_a   1.000
_cell.length_b   1.000
_cell.length_c   1.000
_cell.angle_alpha   90.00
_cell.angle_beta   90.00
_cell.angle_gamma   90.00
#
_symmetry.space_group_name_H-M   'P 1'
#
loop_
_entity.id
_entity.type
_entity.pdbx_description
1 polymer ?
#
loop_
_entity_poly.entity_id
_entity_poly.type
_entity_poly.pdbx_seq_one_letter_code
_entity_poly.pdbx_strand_id
1 'polypeptide(L)'
;MNNKFFKLIFYLALLLSCTPSFGAKWKAKHVVFIGLDGWGAYSMEKANMPTVKQLMKDGSYTLEKRSVLPSSSAVNWASMFMGAGPELHGYTEWGSKTPELPSRVLSHYGIFPSIWGLFRDANPQAEIGFFCQWNGLEYLAEMKAMSKEMHVKAEDDPSGKADKAVATHSCAYIERKETSFRRHFL
;
A
#
# COMPACT_ATOMS: atom_id res chain seq x y z
N MET A 1 -16.16 -6.65 55.09
CA MET A 1 -16.62 -6.72 53.70
C MET A 1 -15.74 -7.72 52.94
N ASN A 2 -16.36 -8.74 52.33
CA ASN A 2 -15.68 -10.01 52.02
C ASN A 2 -14.76 -9.85 50.78
N ASN A 3 -13.44 -9.88 50.97
CA ASN A 3 -12.39 -9.73 49.94
C ASN A 3 -12.52 -10.72 48.77
N LYS A 4 -13.19 -11.87 48.99
CA LYS A 4 -13.49 -12.85 47.94
C LYS A 4 -14.55 -12.39 46.96
N PHE A 5 -15.54 -11.64 47.43
CA PHE A 5 -16.62 -11.12 46.61
C PHE A 5 -16.11 -10.00 45.68
N PHE A 6 -15.23 -9.15 46.15
CA PHE A 6 -14.58 -8.10 45.34
C PHE A 6 -13.64 -8.68 44.25
N LYS A 7 -12.90 -9.74 44.60
CA LYS A 7 -12.07 -10.45 43.61
C LYS A 7 -12.91 -11.12 42.53
N LEU A 8 -14.05 -11.74 42.91
CA LEU A 8 -14.94 -12.36 41.93
C LEU A 8 -15.53 -11.33 40.95
N ILE A 9 -15.97 -10.17 41.42
CA ILE A 9 -16.48 -9.09 40.58
C ILE A 9 -15.39 -8.54 39.66
N PHE A 10 -14.15 -8.40 40.15
CA PHE A 10 -13.02 -7.94 39.35
C PHE A 10 -12.68 -8.92 38.22
N TYR A 11 -12.65 -10.22 38.47
CA TYR A 11 -12.44 -11.25 37.46
C TYR A 11 -13.58 -11.34 36.46
N LEU A 12 -14.83 -11.17 36.92
CA LEU A 12 -16.01 -11.12 36.04
C LEU A 12 -15.97 -9.89 35.11
N ALA A 13 -15.58 -8.73 35.62
CA ALA A 13 -15.39 -7.52 34.83
C ALA A 13 -14.24 -7.66 33.81
N LEU A 14 -13.14 -8.35 34.18
CA LEU A 14 -12.04 -8.64 33.27
C LEU A 14 -12.46 -9.59 32.14
N LEU A 15 -13.27 -10.59 32.43
CA LEU A 15 -13.81 -11.52 31.43
C LEU A 15 -14.83 -10.85 30.49
N LEU A 16 -15.61 -9.89 30.99
CA LEU A 16 -16.55 -9.09 30.17
C LEU A 16 -15.86 -8.05 29.30
N SER A 17 -14.62 -7.63 29.61
CA SER A 17 -13.84 -6.73 28.78
C SER A 17 -13.14 -7.42 27.59
N CYS A 18 -13.05 -8.73 27.57
CA CYS A 18 -12.67 -9.53 26.41
C CYS A 18 -13.84 -9.65 25.41
N THR A 19 -14.36 -8.53 24.92
CA THR A 19 -15.25 -8.59 23.75
C THR A 19 -14.39 -9.05 22.56
N PRO A 20 -14.77 -10.15 21.88
CA PRO A 20 -14.11 -10.48 20.63
C PRO A 20 -14.24 -9.28 19.72
N SER A 21 -13.11 -8.68 19.33
CA SER A 21 -13.09 -7.69 18.28
C SER A 21 -13.59 -8.40 17.03
N PHE A 22 -14.89 -8.30 16.76
CA PHE A 22 -15.44 -8.70 15.47
C PHE A 22 -14.72 -7.82 14.44
N GLY A 23 -13.78 -8.41 13.71
CA GLY A 23 -13.05 -7.74 12.66
C GLY A 23 -14.05 -6.98 11.79
N ALA A 24 -13.85 -5.68 11.66
CA ALA A 24 -14.76 -4.84 10.90
C ALA A 24 -14.92 -5.45 9.51
N LYS A 25 -16.16 -5.81 9.14
CA LYS A 25 -16.49 -6.30 7.81
C LYS A 25 -15.90 -5.30 6.80
N TRP A 26 -15.10 -5.77 5.86
CA TRP A 26 -14.46 -4.93 4.85
C TRP A 26 -15.49 -3.99 4.23
N LYS A 27 -15.32 -2.68 4.43
CA LYS A 27 -16.26 -1.67 3.90
C LYS A 27 -15.93 -1.30 2.46
N ALA A 28 -14.67 -1.41 2.07
CA ALA A 28 -14.20 -1.10 0.73
C ALA A 28 -14.17 -2.37 -0.15
N LYS A 29 -14.78 -2.31 -1.32
CA LYS A 29 -14.69 -3.37 -2.34
C LYS A 29 -13.35 -3.33 -3.09
N HIS A 30 -12.82 -2.13 -3.29
CA HIS A 30 -11.56 -1.87 -3.98
C HIS A 30 -10.74 -0.88 -3.18
N VAL A 31 -9.43 -1.07 -3.20
CA VAL A 31 -8.44 -0.10 -2.70
C VAL A 31 -7.49 0.18 -3.85
N VAL A 32 -7.34 1.43 -4.21
CA VAL A 32 -6.42 1.88 -5.25
C VAL A 32 -5.33 2.72 -4.61
N PHE A 33 -4.10 2.24 -4.70
CA PHE A 33 -2.91 2.98 -4.28
C PHE A 33 -2.30 3.65 -5.50
N ILE A 34 -2.30 4.99 -5.53
CA ILE A 34 -1.71 5.79 -6.61
C ILE A 34 -0.48 6.48 -6.05
N GLY A 35 0.67 6.13 -6.56
CA GLY A 35 1.94 6.73 -6.18
C GLY A 35 2.49 7.62 -7.30
N LEU A 36 2.86 8.85 -6.96
CA LEU A 36 3.46 9.83 -7.87
C LEU A 36 4.81 10.24 -7.28
N ASP A 37 5.90 9.85 -7.95
CA ASP A 37 7.23 10.22 -7.53
C ASP A 37 7.55 11.68 -7.90
N GLY A 38 8.42 12.33 -7.13
CA GLY A 38 8.84 13.70 -7.39
C GLY A 38 7.77 14.78 -7.16
N TRP A 39 6.59 14.43 -6.65
CA TRP A 39 5.50 15.38 -6.46
C TRP A 39 5.60 16.11 -5.12
N GLY A 40 6.03 17.36 -5.17
CA GLY A 40 6.13 18.23 -4.00
C GLY A 40 4.82 18.95 -3.68
N ALA A 41 4.50 19.10 -2.39
CA ALA A 41 3.30 19.76 -1.88
C ALA A 41 3.12 21.21 -2.41
N TYR A 42 4.23 21.89 -2.67
CA TYR A 42 4.23 23.26 -3.25
C TYR A 42 3.54 23.36 -4.62
N SER A 43 3.41 22.26 -5.34
CA SER A 43 2.75 22.23 -6.64
C SER A 43 1.23 22.31 -6.54
N MET A 44 0.66 21.96 -5.38
CA MET A 44 -0.80 21.92 -5.19
C MET A 44 -1.47 23.29 -5.37
N GLU A 45 -0.77 24.37 -5.04
CA GLU A 45 -1.29 25.72 -5.24
C GLU A 45 -1.22 26.16 -6.70
N LYS A 46 -0.17 25.76 -7.42
CA LYS A 46 0.19 26.26 -8.74
C LYS A 46 -0.38 25.42 -9.89
N ALA A 47 -0.51 24.11 -9.69
CA ALA A 47 -0.91 23.22 -10.77
C ALA A 47 -2.44 23.10 -10.90
N ASN A 48 -2.89 22.94 -12.14
CA ASN A 48 -4.29 22.68 -12.44
C ASN A 48 -4.61 21.20 -12.23
N MET A 49 -5.04 20.83 -11.01
CA MET A 49 -5.34 19.47 -10.61
C MET A 49 -6.76 19.36 -10.02
N PRO A 50 -7.80 19.53 -10.83
CA PRO A 50 -9.19 19.60 -10.33
C PRO A 50 -9.62 18.31 -9.64
N THR A 51 -9.25 17.15 -10.16
CA THR A 51 -9.59 15.84 -9.58
C THR A 51 -8.93 15.65 -8.21
N VAL A 52 -7.65 15.98 -8.06
CA VAL A 52 -6.97 15.89 -6.77
C VAL A 52 -7.57 16.86 -5.76
N LYS A 53 -7.86 18.07 -6.17
CA LYS A 53 -8.54 19.07 -5.31
C LYS A 53 -9.93 18.59 -4.88
N GLN A 54 -10.65 17.86 -5.73
CA GLN A 54 -11.92 17.25 -5.34
C GLN A 54 -11.72 16.12 -4.32
N LEU A 55 -10.75 15.22 -4.55
CA LEU A 55 -10.41 14.16 -3.58
C LEU A 55 -10.01 14.72 -2.21
N MET A 56 -9.31 15.85 -2.18
CA MET A 56 -8.97 16.55 -0.93
C MET A 56 -10.20 17.06 -0.17
N LYS A 57 -11.27 17.46 -0.88
CA LYS A 57 -12.54 17.88 -0.25
C LYS A 57 -13.33 16.70 0.31
N ASP A 58 -13.27 15.56 -0.37
CA ASP A 58 -14.08 14.39 -0.05
C ASP A 58 -13.38 13.42 0.92
N GLY A 59 -12.07 13.60 1.13
CA GLY A 59 -11.22 12.70 1.90
C GLY A 59 -10.33 13.41 2.91
N SER A 60 -9.30 12.72 3.35
CA SER A 60 -8.27 13.25 4.25
C SER A 60 -6.95 13.44 3.52
N TYR A 61 -6.26 14.51 3.78
CA TYR A 61 -4.97 14.80 3.17
C TYR A 61 -4.00 15.50 4.13
N THR A 62 -2.73 15.49 3.77
CA THR A 62 -1.69 16.32 4.39
C THR A 62 -0.74 16.84 3.33
N LEU A 63 -0.25 18.06 3.49
CA LEU A 63 0.80 18.66 2.69
C LEU A 63 2.16 18.71 3.43
N GLU A 64 2.22 18.15 4.64
CA GLU A 64 3.38 18.20 5.53
C GLU A 64 4.06 16.83 5.68
N LYS A 65 3.77 15.88 4.79
CA LYS A 65 4.41 14.57 4.80
C LYS A 65 5.91 14.71 4.54
N ARG A 66 6.73 14.08 5.38
CA ARG A 66 8.19 14.00 5.20
C ARG A 66 8.58 12.66 4.60
N SER A 67 9.66 12.69 3.81
CA SER A 67 10.33 11.46 3.39
C SER A 67 11.07 10.81 4.55
N VAL A 68 11.32 9.50 4.45
CA VAL A 68 12.32 8.85 5.31
C VAL A 68 13.73 9.16 4.82
N LEU A 69 14.73 9.00 5.66
CA LEU A 69 16.13 9.20 5.30
C LEU A 69 16.83 7.83 5.13
N PRO A 70 17.72 7.70 4.13
CA PRO A 70 18.05 8.69 3.09
C PRO A 70 16.87 8.95 2.16
N SER A 71 16.69 10.25 1.77
CA SER A 71 15.57 10.65 0.93
C SER A 71 15.83 10.30 -0.54
N SER A 72 15.55 9.07 -0.89
CA SER A 72 15.67 8.56 -2.26
C SER A 72 14.47 7.71 -2.66
N SER A 73 14.28 7.48 -3.95
CA SER A 73 13.09 6.81 -4.48
C SER A 73 12.92 5.41 -3.91
N ALA A 74 13.89 4.52 -4.08
CA ALA A 74 13.74 3.13 -3.62
C ALA A 74 13.49 3.04 -2.11
N VAL A 75 14.20 3.83 -1.30
CA VAL A 75 14.06 3.84 0.17
C VAL A 75 12.65 4.27 0.59
N ASN A 76 12.13 5.33 -0.03
CA ASN A 76 10.80 5.84 0.32
C ASN A 76 9.68 4.94 -0.21
N TRP A 77 9.82 4.40 -1.42
CA TRP A 77 8.85 3.43 -1.95
C TRP A 77 8.83 2.14 -1.12
N ALA A 78 9.99 1.58 -0.77
CA ALA A 78 10.07 0.43 0.13
C ALA A 78 9.38 0.73 1.48
N SER A 79 9.67 1.90 2.07
CA SER A 79 9.07 2.27 3.35
C SER A 79 7.55 2.43 3.27
N MET A 80 7.01 2.95 2.16
CA MET A 80 5.56 3.03 1.94
C MET A 80 4.92 1.65 1.75
N PHE A 81 5.56 0.77 0.98
CA PHE A 81 5.04 -0.56 0.69
C PHE A 81 5.10 -1.48 1.89
N MET A 82 6.14 -1.37 2.69
CA MET A 82 6.47 -2.26 3.80
C MET A 82 6.00 -1.71 5.16
N GLY A 83 5.60 -0.43 5.23
CA GLY A 83 5.20 0.21 6.48
C GLY A 83 6.30 0.26 7.53
N ALA A 84 7.57 0.29 7.10
CA ALA A 84 8.76 0.20 7.95
C ALA A 84 9.83 1.17 7.45
N GLY A 85 10.77 1.53 8.31
CA GLY A 85 11.93 2.32 7.92
C GLY A 85 13.08 1.48 7.35
N PRO A 86 14.10 2.13 6.75
CA PRO A 86 15.25 1.46 6.15
C PRO A 86 16.05 0.60 7.14
N GLU A 87 16.02 0.91 8.42
CA GLU A 87 16.65 0.11 9.49
C GLU A 87 15.99 -1.27 9.68
N LEU A 88 14.78 -1.45 9.16
CA LEU A 88 14.04 -2.71 9.21
C LEU A 88 14.04 -3.44 7.88
N HIS A 89 13.73 -2.76 6.78
CA HIS A 89 13.65 -3.39 5.46
C HIS A 89 14.99 -3.48 4.72
N GLY A 90 15.99 -2.67 5.11
CA GLY A 90 17.36 -2.75 4.62
C GLY A 90 17.66 -2.02 3.32
N TYR A 91 16.68 -1.47 2.63
CA TYR A 91 16.90 -0.67 1.42
C TYR A 91 17.36 0.73 1.78
N THR A 92 18.55 1.15 1.31
CA THR A 92 19.19 2.41 1.72
C THR A 92 19.65 3.28 0.56
N GLU A 93 19.58 2.79 -0.69
CA GLU A 93 20.10 3.51 -1.86
C GLU A 93 19.02 3.79 -2.90
N TRP A 94 19.29 4.71 -3.81
CA TRP A 94 18.33 5.18 -4.82
C TRP A 94 17.83 4.06 -5.74
N GLY A 95 18.72 3.24 -6.24
CA GLY A 95 18.43 2.20 -7.24
C GLY A 95 18.47 0.78 -6.67
N SER A 96 18.25 0.61 -5.36
CA SER A 96 18.30 -0.69 -4.69
C SER A 96 17.46 -1.75 -5.39
N LYS A 97 18.10 -2.83 -5.79
CA LYS A 97 17.43 -4.05 -6.29
C LYS A 97 17.36 -5.15 -5.24
N THR A 98 18.23 -5.06 -4.26
CA THR A 98 18.29 -5.90 -3.06
C THR A 98 18.61 -5.00 -1.89
N PRO A 99 18.17 -5.34 -0.67
CA PRO A 99 18.49 -4.53 0.49
C PRO A 99 20.00 -4.52 0.76
N GLU A 100 20.58 -3.35 0.97
CA GLU A 100 22.02 -3.16 1.30
C GLU A 100 22.32 -3.58 2.73
N LEU A 101 21.34 -3.47 3.63
CA LEU A 101 21.41 -3.98 4.99
C LEU A 101 20.54 -5.23 5.13
N PRO A 102 20.89 -6.18 6.02
CA PRO A 102 20.03 -7.34 6.26
C PRO A 102 18.64 -6.91 6.71
N SER A 103 17.61 -7.33 5.97
CA SER A 103 16.22 -7.14 6.40
C SER A 103 15.97 -7.81 7.75
N ARG A 104 15.27 -7.13 8.64
CA ARG A 104 14.96 -7.63 9.99
C ARG A 104 14.17 -8.94 9.98
N VAL A 105 13.31 -9.09 8.98
CA VAL A 105 12.50 -10.27 8.74
C VAL A 105 12.29 -10.42 7.23
N LEU A 106 12.15 -11.64 6.76
CA LEU A 106 11.79 -11.94 5.39
C LEU A 106 10.43 -12.65 5.37
N SER A 107 9.58 -12.26 4.44
CA SER A 107 8.38 -13.01 4.11
C SER A 107 8.77 -14.28 3.33
N HIS A 108 7.82 -15.19 3.15
CA HIS A 108 8.05 -16.36 2.30
C HIS A 108 8.24 -15.99 0.81
N TYR A 109 7.99 -14.74 0.43
CA TYR A 109 8.30 -14.20 -0.89
C TYR A 109 9.76 -13.77 -1.06
N GLY A 110 10.55 -13.74 0.05
CA GLY A 110 11.99 -13.51 0.04
C GLY A 110 12.45 -12.06 0.24
N ILE A 111 11.53 -11.14 0.53
CA ILE A 111 11.83 -9.75 0.90
C ILE A 111 11.13 -9.38 2.21
N PHE A 112 11.40 -8.20 2.75
CA PHE A 112 10.67 -7.70 3.91
C PHE A 112 9.16 -7.64 3.60
N PRO A 113 8.27 -8.05 4.55
CA PRO A 113 6.84 -8.11 4.31
C PRO A 113 6.26 -6.78 3.84
N SER A 114 5.50 -6.80 2.75
CA SER A 114 4.78 -5.64 2.24
C SER A 114 3.28 -5.79 2.39
N ILE A 115 2.55 -4.72 2.17
CA ILE A 115 1.09 -4.71 2.21
C ILE A 115 0.48 -5.74 1.26
N TRP A 116 1.12 -6.02 0.12
CA TRP A 116 0.60 -6.98 -0.87
C TRP A 116 0.76 -8.43 -0.43
N GLY A 117 1.93 -8.81 0.08
CA GLY A 117 2.16 -10.14 0.64
C GLY A 117 1.22 -10.41 1.81
N LEU A 118 1.15 -9.48 2.76
CA LEU A 118 0.24 -9.58 3.90
C LEU A 118 -1.23 -9.69 3.47
N PHE A 119 -1.64 -8.93 2.44
CA PHE A 119 -3.01 -9.00 1.93
C PHE A 119 -3.29 -10.31 1.21
N ARG A 120 -2.34 -10.81 0.41
CA ARG A 120 -2.44 -12.12 -0.25
C ARG A 120 -2.56 -13.26 0.75
N ASP A 121 -1.74 -13.23 1.82
CA ASP A 121 -1.75 -14.26 2.86
C ASP A 121 -3.07 -14.26 3.64
N ALA A 122 -3.59 -13.08 3.93
CA ALA A 122 -4.88 -12.94 4.61
C ALA A 122 -6.08 -13.27 3.68
N ASN A 123 -5.93 -13.09 2.39
CA ASN A 123 -6.97 -13.31 1.39
C ASN A 123 -6.39 -13.94 0.11
N PRO A 124 -6.23 -15.27 0.07
CA PRO A 124 -5.59 -15.98 -1.04
C PRO A 124 -6.25 -15.78 -2.40
N GLN A 125 -7.55 -15.45 -2.42
CA GLN A 125 -8.31 -15.22 -3.65
C GLN A 125 -8.39 -13.73 -4.05
N ALA A 126 -7.69 -12.85 -3.33
CA ALA A 126 -7.69 -11.43 -3.65
C ALA A 126 -7.15 -11.16 -5.05
N GLU A 127 -7.76 -10.22 -5.76
CA GLU A 127 -7.20 -9.66 -6.99
C GLU A 127 -6.28 -8.50 -6.66
N ILE A 128 -5.02 -8.62 -7.03
CA ILE A 128 -3.98 -7.63 -6.77
C ILE A 128 -3.32 -7.27 -8.10
N GLY A 129 -3.52 -6.04 -8.57
CA GLY A 129 -2.86 -5.50 -9.76
C GLY A 129 -1.73 -4.56 -9.39
N PHE A 130 -0.59 -4.68 -10.06
CA PHE A 130 0.56 -3.81 -9.90
C PHE A 130 0.97 -3.24 -11.26
N PHE A 131 0.90 -1.93 -11.40
CA PHE A 131 1.18 -1.22 -12.64
C PHE A 131 2.16 -0.11 -12.36
N CYS A 132 3.29 -0.09 -13.04
CA CYS A 132 4.32 0.90 -12.79
C CYS A 132 5.01 1.38 -14.08
N GLN A 133 5.61 2.56 -14.00
CA GLN A 133 6.43 3.11 -15.05
C GLN A 133 7.92 2.83 -14.78
N TRP A 134 8.35 2.91 -13.52
CA TRP A 134 9.72 2.61 -13.13
C TRP A 134 9.86 1.16 -12.66
N ASN A 135 10.68 0.38 -13.36
CA ASN A 135 10.90 -1.04 -13.03
C ASN A 135 11.59 -1.26 -11.67
N GLY A 136 12.24 -0.25 -11.12
CA GLY A 136 12.82 -0.33 -9.76
C GLY A 136 11.81 -0.69 -8.69
N LEU A 137 10.52 -0.38 -8.88
CA LEU A 137 9.45 -0.72 -7.94
C LEU A 137 9.23 -2.23 -7.78
N GLU A 138 9.55 -3.02 -8.81
CA GLU A 138 9.39 -4.48 -8.79
C GLU A 138 10.33 -5.16 -7.78
N TYR A 139 11.45 -4.53 -7.44
CA TYR A 139 12.39 -5.03 -6.44
C TYR A 139 11.98 -4.68 -5.00
N LEU A 140 10.99 -3.80 -4.84
CA LEU A 140 10.54 -3.27 -3.56
C LEU A 140 9.18 -3.82 -3.15
N ALA A 141 8.60 -4.71 -3.96
CA ALA A 141 7.28 -5.29 -3.76
C ALA A 141 7.36 -6.82 -3.90
N GLU A 142 6.46 -7.52 -3.23
CA GLU A 142 6.34 -8.98 -3.32
C GLU A 142 5.61 -9.37 -4.59
N MET A 143 6.30 -9.31 -5.73
CA MET A 143 5.71 -9.50 -7.07
C MET A 143 4.97 -10.84 -7.22
N LYS A 144 5.42 -11.90 -6.54
CA LYS A 144 4.73 -13.21 -6.52
C LYS A 144 3.35 -13.17 -5.84
N ALA A 145 3.06 -12.12 -5.08
CA ALA A 145 1.73 -11.91 -4.47
C ALA A 145 0.72 -11.32 -5.47
N MET A 146 1.19 -10.78 -6.61
CA MET A 146 0.34 -10.11 -7.59
C MET A 146 -0.48 -11.10 -8.41
N SER A 147 -1.71 -10.71 -8.78
CA SER A 147 -2.54 -11.41 -9.76
C SER A 147 -2.25 -10.94 -11.18
N LYS A 148 -1.85 -9.67 -11.30
CA LYS A 148 -1.46 -9.03 -12.55
C LYS A 148 -0.38 -8.01 -12.28
N GLU A 149 0.67 -8.05 -13.07
CA GLU A 149 1.74 -7.05 -13.09
C GLU A 149 1.89 -6.47 -14.50
N MET A 150 2.30 -5.22 -14.58
CA MET A 150 2.65 -4.56 -15.82
C MET A 150 3.63 -3.43 -15.56
N HIS A 151 4.77 -3.50 -16.20
CA HIS A 151 5.72 -2.41 -16.29
C HIS A 151 5.59 -1.76 -17.67
N VAL A 152 5.30 -0.46 -17.68
CA VAL A 152 5.27 0.34 -18.91
C VAL A 152 6.62 1.05 -19.03
N LYS A 153 7.47 0.56 -19.93
CA LYS A 153 8.76 1.21 -20.18
C LYS A 153 8.54 2.63 -20.65
N ALA A 154 9.17 3.56 -19.97
CA ALA A 154 9.29 4.94 -20.38
C ALA A 154 10.66 5.43 -19.95
N GLU A 155 11.63 5.15 -20.76
CA GLU A 155 12.94 5.74 -20.61
C GLU A 155 12.80 7.21 -21.01
N ASP A 156 12.95 8.10 -20.03
CA ASP A 156 13.06 9.57 -20.21
C ASP A 156 11.98 10.22 -21.11
N ASP A 157 10.73 9.77 -21.01
CA ASP A 157 9.65 10.40 -21.79
C ASP A 157 8.99 11.59 -21.04
N PRO A 158 9.42 12.82 -21.29
CA PRO A 158 8.83 14.01 -20.66
C PRO A 158 7.40 14.29 -21.15
N SER A 159 6.90 13.53 -22.13
CA SER A 159 5.57 13.72 -22.70
C SER A 159 4.43 13.15 -21.86
N GLY A 160 4.74 12.36 -20.81
CA GLY A 160 3.76 11.70 -19.96
C GLY A 160 2.99 10.54 -20.63
N LYS A 161 3.46 10.04 -21.78
CA LYS A 161 2.82 8.90 -22.47
C LYS A 161 2.82 7.65 -21.64
N ALA A 162 3.91 7.39 -20.89
CA ALA A 162 4.00 6.24 -20.04
C ALA A 162 3.05 6.31 -18.86
N ASP A 163 2.93 7.45 -18.22
CA ASP A 163 1.97 7.67 -17.13
C ASP A 163 0.54 7.48 -17.62
N LYS A 164 0.23 8.01 -18.82
CA LYS A 164 -1.06 7.78 -19.46
C LYS A 164 -1.31 6.31 -19.76
N ALA A 165 -0.29 5.57 -20.21
CA ALA A 165 -0.41 4.14 -20.48
C ALA A 165 -0.63 3.35 -19.18
N VAL A 166 0.12 3.63 -18.10
CA VAL A 166 -0.10 3.05 -16.76
C VAL A 166 -1.53 3.30 -16.30
N ALA A 167 -2.01 4.54 -16.37
CA ALA A 167 -3.37 4.89 -15.99
C ALA A 167 -4.42 4.15 -16.85
N THR A 168 -4.24 4.10 -18.17
CA THR A 168 -5.16 3.40 -19.07
C THR A 168 -5.25 1.91 -18.76
N HIS A 169 -4.12 1.25 -18.54
CA HIS A 169 -4.08 -0.19 -18.27
C HIS A 169 -4.64 -0.53 -16.89
N SER A 170 -4.35 0.27 -15.88
CA SER A 170 -4.88 0.06 -14.54
C SER A 170 -6.40 0.28 -14.47
N CYS A 171 -6.92 1.33 -15.11
CA CYS A 171 -8.35 1.57 -15.21
C CYS A 171 -9.07 0.41 -15.94
N ALA A 172 -8.55 -0.02 -17.08
CA ALA A 172 -9.12 -1.15 -17.82
C ALA A 172 -9.09 -2.48 -17.04
N TYR A 173 -8.09 -2.65 -16.16
CA TYR A 173 -8.03 -3.81 -15.26
C TYR A 173 -9.14 -3.75 -14.21
N ILE A 174 -9.32 -2.61 -13.55
CA ILE A 174 -10.36 -2.40 -12.55
C ILE A 174 -11.74 -2.63 -13.15
N GLU A 175 -12.04 -2.01 -14.28
CA GLU A 175 -13.33 -2.14 -14.98
C GLU A 175 -13.65 -3.59 -15.37
N ARG A 176 -12.69 -4.34 -15.87
CA ARG A 176 -12.87 -5.77 -16.19
C ARG A 176 -13.20 -6.61 -14.98
N LYS A 177 -12.57 -6.32 -13.84
CA LYS A 177 -12.81 -7.05 -12.60
C LYS A 177 -14.16 -6.72 -11.99
N GLU A 178 -14.60 -5.49 -12.05
CA GLU A 178 -15.96 -5.11 -11.65
C GLU A 178 -17.04 -5.82 -12.49
N THR A 179 -16.85 -5.87 -13.80
CA THR A 179 -17.79 -6.53 -14.72
C THR A 179 -17.82 -8.04 -14.50
N SER A 180 -16.68 -8.66 -14.19
CA SER A 180 -16.59 -10.08 -13.85
C SER A 180 -17.32 -10.39 -12.54
N PHE A 181 -17.14 -9.54 -11.51
CA PHE A 181 -17.81 -9.68 -10.23
C PHE A 181 -19.34 -9.58 -10.37
N ARG A 182 -19.85 -8.62 -11.14
CA ARG A 182 -21.30 -8.48 -11.39
C ARG A 182 -21.91 -9.69 -12.06
N ARG A 183 -21.18 -10.37 -12.97
CA ARG A 183 -21.67 -11.56 -13.67
C ARG A 183 -21.77 -12.82 -12.81
N HIS A 184 -21.06 -12.88 -11.70
CA HIS A 184 -21.05 -14.05 -10.81
C HIS A 184 -22.00 -13.91 -9.60
N PHE A 185 -22.57 -12.73 -9.38
CA PHE A 185 -23.40 -12.43 -8.22
C PHE A 185 -24.77 -11.82 -8.56
N LEU A 186 -25.16 -11.81 -9.83
CA LEU A 186 -26.51 -11.55 -10.34
C LEU A 186 -27.04 -12.74 -11.12
#